data_46c0cc7ba8ad98d9ec3ab14728d721e1
#
_entry.id   46c0cc7ba8ad98d9ec3ab14728d721e1
#
_cell.length_a   1.000
_cell.length_b   1.000
_cell.length_c   1.000
_cell.angle_alpha   90.00
_cell.angle_beta   90.00
_cell.angle_gamma   90.00
#
_symmetry.space_group_name_H-M   'P 1'
#
loop_
_entity.id
_entity.type
_entity.pdbx_description
1 polymer ?
#
loop_
_entity_poly.entity_id
_entity_poly.type
_entity_poly.pdbx_seq_one_letter_code
_entity_poly.pdbx_strand_id
1 'polypeptide(L)'
;MNTATNIHWTTADLQLFPDDDNRYEIIDRELFVTKAPHWQHQEICVKIGTQLELWSSQNSLGKVAFAPGIIFTDADNVIPDVVWVSNQRLVELLDDAGHLMGAPELVIEVLSPGELQEKRDRQLKLKLYSIQGVQEYWIIDPQKQQLEIYRRENAVLKLAATLYKEDDLNSPLLPDFSCSVARIFN
;
A
#
# COMPACT_ATOMS: atom_id res chain seq x y z
N MET A 1 -24.33 6.78 -32.07
CA MET A 1 -23.71 6.92 -30.73
C MET A 1 -23.01 5.62 -30.43
N ASN A 2 -21.67 5.58 -30.52
CA ASN A 2 -20.91 4.39 -30.12
C ASN A 2 -20.89 4.33 -28.60
N THR A 3 -21.69 3.47 -27.99
CA THR A 3 -21.51 3.08 -26.59
C THR A 3 -20.26 2.24 -26.54
N ALA A 4 -19.13 2.85 -26.20
CA ALA A 4 -17.94 2.07 -25.80
C ALA A 4 -18.39 1.18 -24.63
N THR A 5 -18.40 -0.12 -24.84
CA THR A 5 -18.64 -1.09 -23.78
C THR A 5 -17.43 -0.99 -22.85
N ASN A 6 -17.57 -0.32 -21.70
CA ASN A 6 -16.52 -0.33 -20.68
C ASN A 6 -16.38 -1.79 -20.23
N ILE A 7 -15.22 -2.37 -20.45
CA ILE A 7 -14.88 -3.68 -19.93
C ILE A 7 -14.71 -3.51 -18.42
N HIS A 8 -15.48 -4.27 -17.64
CA HIS A 8 -15.37 -4.31 -16.19
C HIS A 8 -14.61 -5.56 -15.78
N TRP A 9 -13.53 -5.37 -15.07
CA TRP A 9 -12.69 -6.47 -14.56
C TRP A 9 -13.12 -6.87 -13.15
N THR A 10 -12.96 -8.16 -12.84
CA THR A 10 -13.29 -8.76 -11.55
C THR A 10 -12.10 -9.56 -11.01
N THR A 11 -12.10 -9.82 -9.71
CA THR A 11 -11.07 -10.66 -9.08
C THR A 11 -10.94 -12.04 -9.77
N ALA A 12 -12.07 -12.62 -10.23
CA ALA A 12 -12.05 -13.89 -10.95
C ALA A 12 -11.30 -13.80 -12.29
N ASP A 13 -11.34 -12.65 -12.95
CA ASP A 13 -10.65 -12.45 -14.23
C ASP A 13 -9.13 -12.47 -14.08
N LEU A 14 -8.60 -12.19 -12.88
CA LEU A 14 -7.15 -12.25 -12.62
C LEU A 14 -6.57 -13.64 -12.87
N GLN A 15 -7.38 -14.70 -12.75
CA GLN A 15 -6.97 -16.07 -13.03
C GLN A 15 -6.75 -16.34 -14.55
N LEU A 16 -7.22 -15.45 -15.42
CA LEU A 16 -7.06 -15.53 -16.87
C LEU A 16 -5.73 -14.95 -17.36
N PHE A 17 -5.04 -14.19 -16.51
CA PHE A 17 -3.76 -13.60 -16.89
C PHE A 17 -2.61 -14.62 -16.75
N PRO A 18 -1.55 -14.46 -17.57
CA PRO A 18 -0.40 -15.34 -17.50
C PRO A 18 0.33 -15.20 -16.15
N ASP A 19 0.96 -16.27 -15.71
CA ASP A 19 1.94 -16.24 -14.63
C ASP A 19 3.26 -15.67 -15.20
N ASP A 20 3.38 -14.35 -15.14
CA ASP A 20 4.51 -13.59 -15.64
C ASP A 20 5.02 -12.59 -14.57
N ASP A 21 6.02 -11.77 -14.93
CA ASP A 21 6.62 -10.80 -14.02
C ASP A 21 5.78 -9.51 -13.82
N ASN A 22 4.54 -9.48 -14.31
CA ASN A 22 3.66 -8.34 -14.15
C ASN A 22 2.81 -8.47 -12.87
N ARG A 23 2.50 -7.31 -12.28
CA ARG A 23 1.47 -7.20 -11.25
C ARG A 23 0.17 -6.75 -11.89
N TYR A 24 -0.91 -7.45 -11.58
CA TYR A 24 -2.25 -7.17 -12.05
C TYR A 24 -3.09 -6.73 -10.86
N GLU A 25 -3.56 -5.48 -10.90
CA GLU A 25 -4.42 -4.90 -9.87
C GLU A 25 -5.75 -4.46 -10.49
N ILE A 26 -6.82 -4.54 -9.74
CA ILE A 26 -8.13 -4.03 -10.14
C ILE A 26 -8.54 -2.96 -9.13
N ILE A 27 -8.88 -1.77 -9.63
CA ILE A 27 -9.40 -0.66 -8.82
C ILE A 27 -10.64 -0.11 -9.53
N ASP A 28 -11.78 -0.12 -8.85
CA ASP A 28 -13.07 0.33 -9.40
C ASP A 28 -13.37 -0.33 -10.76
N ARG A 29 -13.14 -1.66 -10.87
CA ARG A 29 -13.28 -2.49 -12.08
C ARG A 29 -12.34 -2.17 -13.24
N GLU A 30 -11.36 -1.29 -13.05
CA GLU A 30 -10.33 -1.00 -14.04
C GLU A 30 -9.07 -1.84 -13.75
N LEU A 31 -8.51 -2.44 -14.80
CA LEU A 31 -7.29 -3.24 -14.72
C LEU A 31 -6.06 -2.35 -14.84
N PHE A 32 -5.16 -2.49 -13.88
CA PHE A 32 -3.83 -1.88 -13.87
C PHE A 32 -2.77 -2.96 -13.97
N VAL A 33 -1.90 -2.85 -14.97
CA VAL A 33 -0.78 -3.77 -15.18
C VAL A 33 0.52 -3.03 -14.95
N THR A 34 1.34 -3.50 -14.02
CA THR A 34 2.65 -2.90 -13.72
C THR A 34 3.75 -3.93 -13.85
N LYS A 35 4.89 -3.49 -14.39
CA LYS A 35 6.10 -4.32 -14.51
C LYS A 35 6.85 -4.38 -13.19
N ALA A 36 7.82 -5.28 -13.12
CA ALA A 36 8.77 -5.35 -12.01
C ALA A 36 9.34 -3.96 -11.66
N PRO A 37 9.34 -3.59 -10.39
CA PRO A 37 9.75 -2.26 -9.96
C PRO A 37 11.28 -2.06 -10.10
N HIS A 38 11.69 -0.79 -10.18
CA HIS A 38 13.09 -0.40 -10.23
C HIS A 38 13.83 -0.76 -8.92
N TRP A 39 15.15 -1.01 -8.99
CA TRP A 39 16.00 -1.34 -7.85
C TRP A 39 15.79 -0.42 -6.63
N GLN A 40 15.85 0.90 -6.86
CA GLN A 40 15.70 1.89 -5.79
C GLN A 40 14.35 1.80 -5.08
N HIS A 41 13.28 1.50 -5.83
CA HIS A 41 11.96 1.28 -5.26
C HIS A 41 11.99 0.10 -4.28
N GLN A 42 12.54 -1.03 -4.69
CA GLN A 42 12.65 -2.22 -3.83
C GLN A 42 13.54 -1.98 -2.62
N GLU A 43 14.64 -1.26 -2.80
CA GLU A 43 15.53 -0.89 -1.70
C GLU A 43 14.81 -0.08 -0.62
N ILE A 44 13.97 0.88 -1.02
CA ILE A 44 13.15 1.67 -0.11
C ILE A 44 12.10 0.80 0.59
N CYS A 45 11.42 -0.09 -0.13
CA CYS A 45 10.49 -1.05 0.48
C CYS A 45 11.18 -1.87 1.57
N VAL A 46 12.36 -2.42 1.29
CA VAL A 46 13.15 -3.20 2.26
C VAL A 46 13.53 -2.34 3.47
N LYS A 47 13.98 -1.10 3.28
CA LYS A 47 14.39 -0.21 4.37
C LYS A 47 13.24 0.11 5.30
N ILE A 48 12.11 0.58 4.78
CA ILE A 48 10.94 0.90 5.61
C ILE A 48 10.33 -0.34 6.26
N GLY A 49 10.20 -1.43 5.49
CA GLY A 49 9.67 -2.69 6.00
C GLY A 49 10.55 -3.27 7.12
N THR A 50 11.87 -3.16 7.01
CA THR A 50 12.80 -3.59 8.08
C THR A 50 12.61 -2.78 9.35
N GLN A 51 12.45 -1.45 9.27
CA GLN A 51 12.20 -0.63 10.47
C GLN A 51 10.90 -1.02 11.16
N LEU A 52 9.84 -1.25 10.39
CA LEU A 52 8.55 -1.72 10.90
C LEU A 52 8.63 -3.11 11.50
N GLU A 53 9.34 -4.05 10.85
CA GLU A 53 9.47 -5.41 11.35
C GLU A 53 10.29 -5.47 12.65
N LEU A 54 11.39 -4.72 12.74
CA LEU A 54 12.18 -4.63 13.97
C LEU A 54 11.33 -4.11 15.14
N TRP A 55 10.53 -3.08 14.91
CA TRP A 55 9.61 -2.58 15.92
C TRP A 55 8.49 -3.59 16.23
N SER A 56 7.84 -4.15 15.21
CA SER A 56 6.69 -5.05 15.35
C SER A 56 7.06 -6.34 16.07
N SER A 57 8.23 -6.91 15.78
CA SER A 57 8.72 -8.13 16.43
C SER A 57 9.04 -7.92 17.92
N GLN A 58 9.58 -6.75 18.30
CA GLN A 58 9.85 -6.41 19.69
C GLN A 58 8.57 -6.22 20.51
N ASN A 59 7.53 -5.69 19.90
CA ASN A 59 6.27 -5.37 20.57
C ASN A 59 5.22 -6.48 20.44
N SER A 60 5.42 -7.42 19.51
CA SER A 60 4.48 -8.54 19.23
C SER A 60 3.05 -8.07 18.92
N LEU A 61 2.90 -6.88 18.28
CA LEU A 61 1.61 -6.26 18.03
C LEU A 61 1.00 -6.64 16.67
N GLY A 62 1.82 -7.02 15.69
CA GLY A 62 1.36 -7.30 14.33
C GLY A 62 2.43 -7.89 13.45
N LYS A 63 2.18 -7.87 12.15
CA LYS A 63 3.06 -8.40 11.12
C LYS A 63 3.23 -7.41 9.98
N VAL A 64 4.43 -7.43 9.39
CA VAL A 64 4.75 -6.71 8.15
C VAL A 64 4.71 -7.71 7.00
N ALA A 65 4.15 -7.30 5.87
CA ALA A 65 4.20 -8.07 4.63
C ALA A 65 4.59 -7.17 3.45
N PHE A 66 5.32 -7.76 2.51
CA PHE A 66 5.71 -7.11 1.26
C PHE A 66 4.85 -7.65 0.13
N ALA A 67 4.29 -6.75 -0.66
CA ALA A 67 3.46 -7.07 -1.81
C ALA A 67 2.36 -8.12 -1.53
N PRO A 68 1.61 -8.03 -0.42
CA PRO A 68 0.52 -8.97 -0.17
C PRO A 68 -0.64 -8.69 -1.12
N GLY A 69 -1.33 -9.76 -1.55
CA GLY A 69 -2.61 -9.59 -2.23
C GLY A 69 -3.67 -9.14 -1.24
N ILE A 70 -4.40 -8.08 -1.59
CA ILE A 70 -5.54 -7.59 -0.81
C ILE A 70 -6.78 -7.60 -1.69
N ILE A 71 -7.80 -8.35 -1.29
CA ILE A 71 -9.08 -8.44 -1.96
C ILE A 71 -10.12 -7.71 -1.11
N PHE A 72 -10.48 -6.51 -1.50
CA PHE A 72 -11.53 -5.75 -0.81
C PHE A 72 -12.92 -6.15 -1.28
N THR A 73 -13.07 -6.25 -2.58
CA THR A 73 -14.32 -6.64 -3.26
C THR A 73 -13.99 -7.33 -4.58
N ASP A 74 -15.01 -7.80 -5.29
CA ASP A 74 -14.84 -8.31 -6.65
C ASP A 74 -14.34 -7.24 -7.65
N ALA A 75 -14.53 -5.95 -7.31
CA ALA A 75 -14.14 -4.80 -8.12
C ALA A 75 -12.80 -4.17 -7.71
N ASP A 76 -12.23 -4.61 -6.57
CA ASP A 76 -11.06 -3.99 -5.97
C ASP A 76 -10.11 -5.06 -5.41
N ASN A 77 -9.03 -5.31 -6.12
CA ASN A 77 -7.97 -6.26 -5.77
C ASN A 77 -6.63 -5.60 -6.04
N VAL A 78 -5.83 -5.39 -5.01
CA VAL A 78 -4.58 -4.63 -5.09
C VAL A 78 -3.41 -5.34 -4.43
N ILE A 79 -2.20 -4.94 -4.80
CA ILE A 79 -0.94 -5.46 -4.28
C ILE A 79 -0.09 -4.26 -3.82
N PRO A 80 -0.31 -3.73 -2.61
CA PRO A 80 0.50 -2.63 -2.09
C PRO A 80 1.95 -3.07 -1.83
N ASP A 81 2.87 -2.11 -1.81
CA ASP A 81 4.28 -2.44 -1.65
C ASP A 81 4.63 -2.98 -0.27
N VAL A 82 4.13 -2.35 0.79
CA VAL A 82 4.32 -2.81 2.18
C VAL A 82 3.04 -2.57 2.99
N VAL A 83 2.71 -3.51 3.85
CA VAL A 83 1.63 -3.33 4.83
C VAL A 83 2.11 -3.70 6.23
N TRP A 84 1.47 -3.11 7.23
CA TRP A 84 1.47 -3.61 8.59
C TRP A 84 0.02 -3.90 9.01
N VAL A 85 -0.17 -5.06 9.62
CA VAL A 85 -1.48 -5.52 10.10
C VAL A 85 -1.34 -6.04 11.53
N SER A 86 -2.24 -5.65 12.42
CA SER A 86 -2.26 -6.15 13.79
C SER A 86 -2.53 -7.66 13.84
N ASN A 87 -2.03 -8.35 14.87
CA ASN A 87 -2.27 -9.78 15.02
C ASN A 87 -3.76 -10.13 15.08
N GLN A 88 -4.57 -9.29 15.74
CA GLN A 88 -6.00 -9.49 15.81
C GLN A 88 -6.62 -9.43 14.42
N ARG A 89 -6.30 -8.39 13.67
CA ARG A 89 -6.89 -8.16 12.35
C ARG A 89 -6.39 -9.17 11.32
N LEU A 90 -5.13 -9.61 11.45
CA LEU A 90 -4.58 -10.65 10.58
C LEU A 90 -5.38 -11.96 10.67
N VAL A 91 -5.75 -12.38 11.89
CA VAL A 91 -6.58 -13.58 12.10
C VAL A 91 -7.96 -13.45 11.48
N GLU A 92 -8.52 -12.23 11.46
CA GLU A 92 -9.84 -11.96 10.89
C GLU A 92 -9.83 -11.88 9.36
N LEU A 93 -8.71 -11.41 8.75
CA LEU A 93 -8.65 -11.06 7.35
C LEU A 93 -7.94 -12.08 6.45
N LEU A 94 -7.02 -12.88 7.01
CA LEU A 94 -6.20 -13.78 6.20
C LEU A 94 -7.02 -14.98 5.75
N ASP A 95 -7.11 -15.18 4.42
CA ASP A 95 -7.75 -16.36 3.85
C ASP A 95 -6.79 -17.55 3.75
N ASP A 96 -7.31 -18.73 3.39
CA ASP A 96 -6.51 -19.96 3.22
C ASP A 96 -5.49 -19.89 2.07
N ALA A 97 -5.68 -18.97 1.12
CA ALA A 97 -4.78 -18.74 0.00
C ALA A 97 -3.67 -17.70 0.32
N GLY A 98 -3.73 -17.07 1.50
CA GLY A 98 -2.75 -16.09 1.94
C GLY A 98 -3.05 -14.65 1.52
N HIS A 99 -4.29 -14.33 1.11
CA HIS A 99 -4.71 -12.97 0.81
C HIS A 99 -5.37 -12.31 2.02
N LEU A 100 -5.26 -10.99 2.11
CA LEU A 100 -6.05 -10.20 3.05
C LEU A 100 -7.41 -9.90 2.43
N MET A 101 -8.48 -10.35 3.09
CA MET A 101 -9.88 -10.12 2.67
C MET A 101 -10.44 -8.82 3.25
N GLY A 102 -9.64 -7.77 3.28
CA GLY A 102 -10.01 -6.45 3.79
C GLY A 102 -8.81 -5.58 4.13
N ALA A 103 -9.07 -4.39 4.68
CA ALA A 103 -8.04 -3.38 4.90
C ALA A 103 -7.11 -3.71 6.08
N PRO A 104 -5.78 -3.74 5.89
CA PRO A 104 -4.83 -3.63 6.98
C PRO A 104 -4.93 -2.23 7.61
N GLU A 105 -4.32 -2.05 8.79
CA GLU A 105 -4.29 -0.73 9.42
C GLU A 105 -3.38 0.25 8.69
N LEU A 106 -2.20 -0.20 8.24
CA LEU A 106 -1.22 0.61 7.53
C LEU A 106 -0.93 0.05 6.15
N VAL A 107 -0.99 0.92 5.16
CA VAL A 107 -0.54 0.66 3.78
C VAL A 107 0.55 1.65 3.40
N ILE A 108 1.58 1.19 2.73
CA ILE A 108 2.69 1.99 2.23
C ILE A 108 2.88 1.71 0.74
N GLU A 109 2.96 2.78 -0.05
CA GLU A 109 3.31 2.74 -1.46
C GLU A 109 4.57 3.56 -1.71
N VAL A 110 5.47 3.02 -2.49
CA VAL A 110 6.66 3.72 -2.97
C VAL A 110 6.43 4.12 -4.41
N LEU A 111 6.48 5.41 -4.71
CA LEU A 111 6.16 5.89 -6.05
C LEU A 111 7.17 5.37 -7.08
N SER A 112 6.65 4.87 -8.17
CA SER A 112 7.42 4.57 -9.38
C SER A 112 7.42 5.79 -10.30
N PRO A 113 8.50 6.03 -11.08
CA PRO A 113 8.53 7.11 -12.05
C PRO A 113 7.41 6.98 -13.09
N GLY A 114 6.70 8.08 -13.32
CA GLY A 114 5.65 8.18 -14.34
C GLY A 114 4.37 8.83 -13.81
N GLU A 115 3.81 9.72 -14.60
CA GLU A 115 2.63 10.50 -14.21
C GLU A 115 1.41 9.62 -13.92
N LEU A 116 1.21 8.54 -14.69
CA LEU A 116 0.08 7.64 -14.50
C LEU A 116 0.21 6.84 -13.21
N GLN A 117 1.41 6.36 -12.87
CA GLN A 117 1.70 5.62 -11.65
C GLN A 117 1.51 6.54 -10.43
N GLU A 118 2.08 7.74 -10.48
CA GLU A 118 1.92 8.73 -9.41
C GLU A 118 0.45 9.10 -9.19
N LYS A 119 -0.32 9.33 -10.28
CA LYS A 119 -1.76 9.62 -10.18
C LYS A 119 -2.54 8.46 -9.59
N ARG A 120 -2.21 7.21 -9.96
CA ARG A 120 -2.84 6.03 -9.39
C ARG A 120 -2.67 5.99 -7.86
N ASP A 121 -1.44 6.13 -7.37
CA ASP A 121 -1.14 5.99 -5.96
C ASP A 121 -1.65 7.19 -5.15
N ARG A 122 -1.52 8.42 -5.67
CA ARG A 122 -1.95 9.65 -5.00
C ARG A 122 -3.45 9.93 -5.07
N GLN A 123 -4.19 9.33 -5.99
CA GLN A 123 -5.61 9.60 -6.20
C GLN A 123 -6.47 8.35 -6.10
N LEU A 124 -6.23 7.35 -6.95
CA LEU A 124 -7.10 6.16 -7.01
C LEU A 124 -6.93 5.29 -5.76
N LYS A 125 -5.70 4.94 -5.40
CA LYS A 125 -5.44 4.14 -4.19
C LYS A 125 -5.75 4.90 -2.92
N LEU A 126 -5.47 6.21 -2.84
CA LEU A 126 -5.86 7.05 -1.70
C LEU A 126 -7.37 7.03 -1.48
N LYS A 127 -8.18 7.15 -2.56
CA LYS A 127 -9.64 7.05 -2.51
C LYS A 127 -10.07 5.64 -2.08
N LEU A 128 -9.50 4.60 -2.71
CA LEU A 128 -9.79 3.22 -2.40
C LEU A 128 -9.54 2.92 -0.91
N TYR A 129 -8.33 3.20 -0.42
CA TYR A 129 -7.96 2.95 0.97
C TYR A 129 -8.77 3.77 1.96
N SER A 130 -9.21 4.99 1.57
CA SER A 130 -10.16 5.76 2.35
C SER A 130 -11.50 5.04 2.49
N ILE A 131 -12.07 4.55 1.40
CA ILE A 131 -13.37 3.84 1.39
C ILE A 131 -13.26 2.53 2.18
N GLN A 132 -12.18 1.78 2.01
CA GLN A 132 -12.00 0.45 2.56
C GLN A 132 -11.58 0.42 4.05
N GLY A 133 -11.27 1.58 4.65
CA GLY A 133 -11.06 1.65 6.10
C GLY A 133 -9.61 1.53 6.57
N VAL A 134 -8.62 1.69 5.68
CA VAL A 134 -7.21 1.83 6.07
C VAL A 134 -7.06 2.99 7.05
N GLN A 135 -6.28 2.82 8.13
CA GLN A 135 -6.10 3.83 9.18
C GLN A 135 -5.01 4.84 8.83
N GLU A 136 -3.89 4.38 8.32
CA GLU A 136 -2.82 5.24 7.78
C GLU A 136 -2.38 4.75 6.39
N TYR A 137 -2.11 5.71 5.53
CA TYR A 137 -1.54 5.48 4.20
C TYR A 137 -0.32 6.35 4.03
N TRP A 138 0.84 5.74 3.78
CA TRP A 138 2.10 6.43 3.57
C TRP A 138 2.52 6.34 2.11
N ILE A 139 2.85 7.49 1.52
CA ILE A 139 3.39 7.58 0.16
C ILE A 139 4.84 8.03 0.24
N ILE A 140 5.76 7.20 -0.23
CA ILE A 140 7.19 7.51 -0.28
C ILE A 140 7.56 7.93 -1.70
N ASP A 141 8.08 9.14 -1.85
CA ASP A 141 8.53 9.70 -3.13
C ASP A 141 10.07 9.68 -3.19
N PRO A 142 10.66 8.71 -3.94
CA PRO A 142 12.12 8.60 -4.06
C PRO A 142 12.77 9.79 -4.75
N GLN A 143 12.06 10.44 -5.68
CA GLN A 143 12.62 11.55 -6.46
C GLN A 143 12.70 12.83 -5.63
N LYS A 144 11.67 13.10 -4.83
CA LYS A 144 11.62 14.26 -3.94
C LYS A 144 12.24 13.99 -2.57
N GLN A 145 12.60 12.74 -2.28
CA GLN A 145 13.07 12.30 -0.96
C GLN A 145 12.13 12.76 0.17
N GLN A 146 10.84 12.56 -0.04
CA GLN A 146 9.80 12.93 0.90
C GLN A 146 8.86 11.75 1.20
N LEU A 147 8.21 11.82 2.35
CA LEU A 147 7.23 10.85 2.79
C LEU A 147 5.96 11.60 3.21
N GLU A 148 4.85 11.28 2.56
CA GLU A 148 3.53 11.84 2.88
C GLU A 148 2.77 10.85 3.75
N ILE A 149 2.24 11.33 4.87
CA ILE A 149 1.46 10.56 5.82
C ILE A 149 0.01 11.01 5.73
N TYR A 150 -0.85 10.10 5.32
CA TYR A 150 -2.29 10.29 5.36
C TYR A 150 -2.86 9.51 6.53
N ARG A 151 -3.67 10.15 7.36
CA ARG A 151 -4.35 9.56 8.51
C ARG A 151 -5.85 9.63 8.35
N ARG A 152 -6.52 8.62 8.88
CA ARG A 152 -7.97 8.58 8.86
C ARG A 152 -8.57 9.59 9.83
N GLU A 153 -9.34 10.50 9.26
CA GLU A 153 -10.21 11.41 10.02
C GLU A 153 -11.64 11.18 9.55
N ASN A 154 -12.49 10.69 10.44
CA ASN A 154 -13.82 10.19 10.09
C ASN A 154 -13.72 9.04 9.08
N ALA A 155 -14.27 9.21 7.88
CA ALA A 155 -14.27 8.18 6.83
C ALA A 155 -13.24 8.42 5.73
N VAL A 156 -12.32 9.39 5.87
CA VAL A 156 -11.41 9.83 4.81
C VAL A 156 -9.97 9.87 5.30
N LEU A 157 -9.04 9.45 4.46
CA LEU A 157 -7.61 9.64 4.66
C LEU A 157 -7.24 11.08 4.26
N LYS A 158 -6.71 11.86 5.21
CA LYS A 158 -6.26 13.24 5.00
C LYS A 158 -4.78 13.36 5.22
N LEU A 159 -4.11 14.21 4.44
CA LEU A 159 -2.69 14.51 4.62
C LEU A 159 -2.47 15.10 6.03
N ALA A 160 -1.76 14.37 6.86
CA ALA A 160 -1.42 14.75 8.23
C ALA A 160 -0.02 15.36 8.33
N ALA A 161 0.93 14.89 7.52
CA ALA A 161 2.29 15.40 7.48
C ALA A 161 2.96 15.09 6.15
N THR A 162 3.93 15.93 5.77
CA THR A 162 4.94 15.63 4.77
C THR A 162 6.30 15.71 5.46
N LEU A 163 7.03 14.61 5.48
CA LEU A 163 8.32 14.48 6.14
C LEU A 163 9.44 14.45 5.11
N TYR A 164 10.57 15.03 5.48
CA TYR A 164 11.78 15.09 4.70
C TYR A 164 12.94 14.38 5.43
N LYS A 165 14.10 14.35 4.81
CA LYS A 165 15.27 13.59 5.28
C LYS A 165 15.68 13.89 6.74
N GLU A 166 15.50 15.11 7.19
CA GLU A 166 15.88 15.59 8.54
C GLU A 166 14.84 15.24 9.62
N ASP A 167 13.67 14.74 9.21
CA ASP A 167 12.57 14.47 10.12
C ASP A 167 12.61 13.03 10.64
N ASP A 168 11.89 12.80 11.74
CA ASP A 168 11.61 11.48 12.28
C ASP A 168 10.16 11.07 11.96
N LEU A 169 10.01 9.89 11.37
CA LEU A 169 8.74 9.24 11.13
C LEU A 169 8.25 8.58 12.39
N ASN A 170 7.07 8.96 12.83
CA ASN A 170 6.34 8.32 13.93
C ASN A 170 4.85 8.26 13.62
N SER A 171 4.13 7.39 14.30
CA SER A 171 2.71 7.18 14.07
C SER A 171 1.99 6.87 15.37
N PRO A 172 0.82 7.51 15.64
CA PRO A 172 -0.02 7.13 16.77
C PRO A 172 -0.62 5.72 16.65
N LEU A 173 -0.65 5.17 15.42
CA LEU A 173 -1.05 3.79 15.15
C LEU A 173 -0.02 2.77 15.67
N LEU A 174 1.26 3.17 15.72
CA LEU A 174 2.42 2.34 16.05
C LEU A 174 3.10 2.89 17.32
N PRO A 175 2.66 2.50 18.53
CA PRO A 175 3.17 3.06 19.77
C PRO A 175 4.70 2.92 19.88
N ASP A 176 5.38 4.02 20.23
CA ASP A 176 6.83 4.11 20.39
C ASP A 176 7.65 3.79 19.09
N PHE A 177 7.00 3.65 17.95
CA PHE A 177 7.70 3.57 16.68
C PHE A 177 8.31 4.91 16.31
N SER A 178 9.61 4.90 16.03
CA SER A 178 10.33 6.04 15.49
C SER A 178 11.41 5.58 14.52
N CYS A 179 11.47 6.24 13.37
CA CYS A 179 12.45 5.98 12.33
C CYS A 179 12.88 7.29 11.68
N SER A 180 14.18 7.58 11.65
CA SER A 180 14.67 8.72 10.86
C SER A 180 14.40 8.50 9.38
N VAL A 181 13.77 9.50 8.73
CA VAL A 181 13.45 9.48 7.31
C VAL A 181 14.72 9.33 6.45
N ALA A 182 15.86 9.85 6.92
CA ALA A 182 17.16 9.64 6.27
C ALA A 182 17.51 8.15 6.07
N ARG A 183 17.07 7.26 6.95
CA ARG A 183 17.34 5.81 6.82
C ARG A 183 16.55 5.14 5.69
N ILE A 184 15.50 5.78 5.22
CA ILE A 184 14.66 5.28 4.12
C ILE A 184 15.31 5.58 2.77
N PHE A 185 16.01 6.74 2.65
CA PHE A 185 16.56 7.22 1.39
C PHE A 185 18.07 7.02 1.20
N ASN A 186 18.83 6.72 2.28
CA ASN A 186 20.30 6.59 2.24
C ASN A 186 20.77 5.15 2.05
#